data_8c7df911baa001edf6da69005f31ce1d
#
_entry.id   8c7df911baa001edf6da69005f31ce1d
#
_cell.length_a   1.000
_cell.length_b   1.000
_cell.length_c   1.000
_cell.angle_alpha   90.00
_cell.angle_beta   90.00
_cell.angle_gamma   90.00
#
_symmetry.space_group_name_H-M   'P 1'
#
loop_
_entity.id
_entity.type
_entity.pdbx_description
1 polymer ?
#
loop_
_entity_poly.entity_id
_entity_poly.type
_entity_poly.pdbx_seq_one_letter_code
_entity_poly.pdbx_strand_id
1 'polypeptide(L)'
;MKKVWKILSIVFSVIIGYFVVTAAIYVPFVVKDAKTPYNDSCDYLMILGNQVVDEATPSPLMIERVERAVEYLKVNTECKVVVCGGITTDVQTITEAALMKKLLTEGGINPNRIILEDSSTTTFENFEFAKKVIESHSGKNIADVKVAFLSSDYHIHRATLIAEHFGFKDIGKVSCVTKDGFAKTVVREYFVAYDLFIRLITD
;
A
#
# COMPACT_ATOMS: atom_id res chain seq x y z
N MET A 1 32.04 18.86 -33.27
CA MET A 1 30.99 17.85 -33.21
C MET A 1 31.41 16.58 -32.46
N LYS A 2 32.48 15.85 -32.84
CA LYS A 2 32.92 14.58 -32.20
C LYS A 2 33.14 14.68 -30.68
N LYS A 3 33.70 15.78 -30.16
CA LYS A 3 33.96 15.99 -28.72
C LYS A 3 32.65 16.14 -27.91
N VAL A 4 31.64 16.83 -28.46
CA VAL A 4 30.32 16.99 -27.85
C VAL A 4 29.60 15.64 -27.74
N TRP A 5 29.59 14.85 -28.82
CA TRP A 5 29.00 13.51 -28.81
C TRP A 5 29.65 12.57 -27.79
N LYS A 6 31.00 12.67 -27.64
CA LYS A 6 31.71 11.88 -26.62
C LYS A 6 31.29 12.26 -25.19
N ILE A 7 31.15 13.56 -24.90
CA ILE A 7 30.67 14.04 -23.59
C ILE A 7 29.24 13.58 -23.35
N LEU A 8 28.33 13.73 -24.30
CA LEU A 8 26.95 13.27 -24.19
C LEU A 8 26.86 11.77 -23.95
N SER A 9 27.67 10.97 -24.64
CA SER A 9 27.74 9.51 -24.45
C SER A 9 28.20 9.16 -23.04
N ILE A 10 29.22 9.84 -22.50
CA ILE A 10 29.69 9.62 -21.12
C ILE A 10 28.58 9.97 -20.11
N VAL A 11 27.97 11.14 -20.24
CA VAL A 11 26.86 11.56 -19.35
C VAL A 11 25.71 10.57 -19.40
N PHE A 12 25.31 10.13 -20.58
CA PHE A 12 24.25 9.14 -20.76
C PHE A 12 24.61 7.79 -20.09
N SER A 13 25.87 7.33 -20.26
CA SER A 13 26.34 6.09 -19.62
C SER A 13 26.35 6.18 -18.08
N VAL A 14 26.72 7.34 -17.53
CA VAL A 14 26.67 7.58 -16.07
C VAL A 14 25.24 7.55 -15.57
N ILE A 15 24.30 8.17 -16.28
CA ILE A 15 22.88 8.17 -15.91
C ILE A 15 22.32 6.73 -15.94
N ILE A 16 22.59 5.97 -16.99
CA ILE A 16 22.15 4.58 -17.07
C ILE A 16 22.78 3.76 -15.93
N GLY A 17 24.10 3.90 -15.71
CA GLY A 17 24.79 3.22 -14.62
C GLY A 17 24.16 3.50 -13.26
N TYR A 18 23.80 4.75 -12.99
CA TYR A 18 23.09 5.15 -11.77
C TYR A 18 21.75 4.40 -11.63
N PHE A 19 20.90 4.40 -12.68
CA PHE A 19 19.61 3.70 -12.63
C PHE A 19 19.76 2.18 -12.47
N VAL A 20 20.76 1.58 -13.12
CA VAL A 20 21.04 0.13 -12.99
C VAL A 20 21.46 -0.22 -11.56
N VAL A 21 22.38 0.54 -10.98
CA VAL A 21 22.86 0.30 -9.61
C VAL A 21 21.74 0.48 -8.59
N THR A 22 20.98 1.58 -8.68
CA THR A 22 19.87 1.83 -7.74
C THR A 22 18.74 0.80 -7.89
N ALA A 23 18.43 0.36 -9.11
CA ALA A 23 17.47 -0.73 -9.33
C ALA A 23 17.98 -2.06 -8.76
N ALA A 24 19.26 -2.39 -8.94
CA ALA A 24 19.88 -3.60 -8.38
C ALA A 24 19.84 -3.63 -6.85
N ILE A 25 19.81 -2.48 -6.20
CA ILE A 25 19.66 -2.37 -4.75
C ILE A 25 18.17 -2.46 -4.35
N TYR A 26 17.29 -1.70 -4.97
CA TYR A 26 15.89 -1.54 -4.56
C TYR A 26 15.02 -2.77 -4.89
N VAL A 27 15.13 -3.31 -6.10
CA VAL A 27 14.26 -4.39 -6.58
C VAL A 27 14.31 -5.65 -5.71
N PRO A 28 15.48 -6.11 -5.20
CA PRO A 28 15.53 -7.25 -4.29
C PRO A 28 14.70 -7.07 -3.02
N PHE A 29 14.62 -5.87 -2.46
CA PHE A 29 13.78 -5.60 -1.28
C PHE A 29 12.29 -5.69 -1.62
N VAL A 30 11.87 -5.13 -2.77
CA VAL A 30 10.48 -5.26 -3.24
C VAL A 30 10.10 -6.72 -3.40
N VAL A 31 10.94 -7.53 -4.07
CA VAL A 31 10.68 -8.96 -4.30
C VAL A 31 10.68 -9.76 -2.99
N LYS A 32 11.58 -9.44 -2.07
CA LYS A 32 11.64 -10.07 -0.75
C LYS A 32 10.35 -9.82 0.04
N ASP A 33 9.95 -8.55 0.16
CA ASP A 33 8.76 -8.17 0.92
C ASP A 33 7.47 -8.71 0.28
N ALA A 34 7.39 -8.73 -1.06
CA ALA A 34 6.27 -9.32 -1.79
C ALA A 34 6.05 -10.81 -1.47
N LYS A 35 7.12 -11.55 -1.20
CA LYS A 35 7.09 -13.01 -0.97
C LYS A 35 7.05 -13.41 0.50
N THR A 36 7.18 -12.47 1.43
CA THR A 36 7.19 -12.77 2.86
C THR A 36 5.75 -12.95 3.34
N PRO A 37 5.33 -14.16 3.74
CA PRO A 37 3.97 -14.37 4.24
C PRO A 37 3.83 -13.77 5.65
N TYR A 38 2.68 -13.16 5.92
CA TYR A 38 2.30 -12.74 7.26
C TYR A 38 1.05 -13.52 7.68
N ASN A 39 1.19 -14.32 8.72
CA ASN A 39 0.12 -15.19 9.24
C ASN A 39 -0.20 -14.91 10.72
N ASP A 40 0.51 -13.96 11.36
CA ASP A 40 0.28 -13.61 12.75
C ASP A 40 -1.02 -12.83 12.91
N SER A 41 -1.61 -12.92 14.09
CA SER A 41 -2.77 -12.10 14.48
C SER A 41 -2.34 -10.64 14.70
N CYS A 42 -3.25 -9.71 14.46
CA CYS A 42 -3.08 -8.28 14.78
C CYS A 42 -4.35 -7.73 15.45
N ASP A 43 -4.22 -6.58 16.11
CA ASP A 43 -5.37 -5.85 16.65
C ASP A 43 -6.16 -5.17 15.52
N TYR A 44 -5.42 -4.62 14.53
CA TYR A 44 -5.99 -3.93 13.37
C TYR A 44 -5.32 -4.36 12.08
N LEU A 45 -6.15 -4.70 11.08
CA LEU A 45 -5.73 -4.84 9.68
C LEU A 45 -6.11 -3.57 8.94
N MET A 46 -5.14 -2.84 8.38
CA MET A 46 -5.39 -1.77 7.43
C MET A 46 -5.48 -2.34 6.02
N ILE A 47 -6.52 -2.01 5.27
CA ILE A 47 -6.59 -2.33 3.85
C ILE A 47 -6.37 -1.02 3.09
N LEU A 48 -5.25 -0.93 2.37
CA LEU A 48 -4.93 0.27 1.59
C LEU A 48 -5.88 0.39 0.41
N GLY A 49 -6.29 1.61 0.10
CA GLY A 49 -7.17 1.95 -1.00
C GLY A 49 -6.68 1.48 -2.36
N ASN A 50 -7.60 1.26 -3.27
CA ASN A 50 -7.31 0.96 -4.66
C ASN A 50 -8.42 1.51 -5.55
N GLN A 51 -8.08 1.78 -6.79
CA GLN A 51 -8.91 2.47 -7.76
C GLN A 51 -10.32 1.88 -7.88
N VAL A 52 -11.32 2.76 -7.89
CA VAL A 52 -12.66 2.52 -8.39
C VAL A 52 -12.67 2.90 -9.88
N VAL A 53 -13.12 2.00 -10.74
CA VAL A 53 -12.96 2.15 -12.21
C VAL A 53 -13.97 3.13 -12.78
N ASP A 54 -15.21 3.03 -12.31
CA ASP A 54 -16.34 3.87 -12.72
C ASP A 54 -16.99 4.49 -11.48
N GLU A 55 -18.27 4.83 -11.53
CA GLU A 55 -19.03 5.41 -10.41
C GLU A 55 -18.88 4.63 -9.10
N ALA A 56 -19.00 3.29 -9.16
CA ALA A 56 -18.95 2.38 -8.01
C ALA A 56 -18.42 0.98 -8.35
N THR A 57 -17.66 0.83 -9.43
CA THR A 57 -17.12 -0.46 -9.87
C THR A 57 -15.72 -0.68 -9.28
N PRO A 58 -15.51 -1.73 -8.47
CA PRO A 58 -14.19 -2.02 -7.94
C PRO A 58 -13.23 -2.46 -9.05
N SER A 59 -11.96 -2.02 -8.98
CA SER A 59 -10.92 -2.55 -9.85
C SER A 59 -10.64 -4.03 -9.54
N PRO A 60 -10.10 -4.82 -10.49
CA PRO A 60 -9.69 -6.20 -10.22
C PRO A 60 -8.75 -6.31 -9.02
N LEU A 61 -7.81 -5.37 -8.86
CA LEU A 61 -6.90 -5.35 -7.71
C LEU A 61 -7.60 -5.05 -6.38
N MET A 62 -8.67 -4.25 -6.38
CA MET A 62 -9.50 -4.06 -5.18
C MET A 62 -10.21 -5.35 -4.79
N ILE A 63 -10.76 -6.07 -5.76
CA ILE A 63 -11.41 -7.37 -5.52
C ILE A 63 -10.42 -8.35 -4.91
N GLU A 64 -9.23 -8.51 -5.50
CA GLU A 64 -8.17 -9.38 -4.98
C GLU A 64 -7.76 -9.02 -3.54
N ARG A 65 -7.65 -7.72 -3.21
CA ARG A 65 -7.38 -7.26 -1.84
C ARG A 65 -8.49 -7.65 -0.88
N VAL A 66 -9.73 -7.43 -1.27
CA VAL A 66 -10.89 -7.78 -0.43
C VAL A 66 -10.98 -9.29 -0.22
N GLU A 67 -10.81 -10.11 -1.25
CA GLU A 67 -10.77 -11.57 -1.13
C GLU A 67 -9.70 -12.02 -0.13
N ARG A 68 -8.48 -11.50 -0.27
CA ARG A 68 -7.37 -11.80 0.65
C ARG A 68 -7.64 -11.32 2.08
N ALA A 69 -8.29 -10.17 2.24
CA ALA A 69 -8.69 -9.66 3.54
C ALA A 69 -9.75 -10.55 4.21
N VAL A 70 -10.73 -11.01 3.44
CA VAL A 70 -11.76 -11.94 3.94
C VAL A 70 -11.13 -13.24 4.44
N GLU A 71 -10.19 -13.83 3.69
CA GLU A 71 -9.45 -15.02 4.11
C GLU A 71 -8.74 -14.79 5.46
N TYR A 72 -7.99 -13.69 5.56
CA TYR A 72 -7.24 -13.34 6.76
C TYR A 72 -8.16 -13.07 7.97
N LEU A 73 -9.25 -12.31 7.78
CA LEU A 73 -10.17 -11.90 8.83
C LEU A 73 -11.09 -13.03 9.33
N LYS A 74 -11.32 -14.07 8.51
CA LYS A 74 -12.04 -15.28 8.93
C LYS A 74 -11.22 -16.14 9.89
N VAL A 75 -9.90 -16.12 9.77
CA VAL A 75 -8.97 -16.79 10.69
C VAL A 75 -8.74 -15.92 11.95
N ASN A 76 -8.60 -14.62 11.77
CA ASN A 76 -8.32 -13.65 12.82
C ASN A 76 -9.61 -12.93 13.24
N THR A 77 -10.49 -13.60 13.97
CA THR A 77 -11.85 -13.14 14.29
C THR A 77 -11.90 -11.90 15.17
N GLU A 78 -10.91 -11.69 16.04
CA GLU A 78 -10.82 -10.53 16.94
C GLU A 78 -10.20 -9.28 16.29
N CYS A 79 -9.49 -9.47 15.16
CA CYS A 79 -8.86 -8.37 14.46
C CYS A 79 -9.92 -7.41 13.88
N LYS A 80 -9.81 -6.11 14.16
CA LYS A 80 -10.60 -5.05 13.51
C LYS A 80 -9.98 -4.69 12.18
N VAL A 81 -10.76 -4.13 11.27
CA VAL A 81 -10.25 -3.72 9.96
C VAL A 81 -10.50 -2.24 9.72
N VAL A 82 -9.46 -1.51 9.32
CA VAL A 82 -9.55 -0.13 8.85
C VAL A 82 -9.42 -0.16 7.33
N VAL A 83 -10.48 0.20 6.63
CA VAL A 83 -10.47 0.34 5.17
C VAL A 83 -10.17 1.79 4.80
N CYS A 84 -9.15 1.99 3.97
CA CYS A 84 -8.63 3.32 3.64
C CYS A 84 -8.92 3.69 2.19
N GLY A 85 -9.24 4.96 1.94
CA GLY A 85 -9.37 5.54 0.62
C GLY A 85 -10.64 6.34 0.41
N GLY A 86 -10.46 7.59 0.00
CA GLY A 86 -11.51 8.54 -0.34
C GLY A 86 -11.96 8.45 -1.80
N ILE A 87 -12.36 9.58 -2.34
CA ILE A 87 -12.65 9.76 -3.76
C ILE A 87 -11.37 10.22 -4.46
N THR A 88 -10.94 9.48 -5.45
CA THR A 88 -9.69 9.72 -6.18
C THR A 88 -9.89 10.15 -7.63
N THR A 89 -11.13 10.07 -8.13
CA THR A 89 -11.50 10.49 -9.50
C THR A 89 -12.85 11.19 -9.51
N ASP A 90 -13.08 12.08 -10.48
CA ASP A 90 -14.33 12.84 -10.61
C ASP A 90 -15.56 11.98 -10.97
N VAL A 91 -15.33 10.75 -11.45
CA VAL A 91 -16.41 9.83 -11.83
C VAL A 91 -16.92 8.97 -10.67
N GLN A 92 -16.18 8.92 -9.57
CA GLN A 92 -16.57 8.12 -8.40
C GLN A 92 -17.75 8.76 -7.67
N THR A 93 -18.73 7.92 -7.31
CA THR A 93 -19.88 8.31 -6.47
C THR A 93 -19.79 7.73 -5.06
N ILE A 94 -18.81 6.86 -4.81
CA ILE A 94 -18.55 6.19 -3.54
C ILE A 94 -17.05 6.22 -3.24
N THR A 95 -16.67 6.38 -1.97
CA THR A 95 -15.25 6.29 -1.57
C THR A 95 -14.73 4.86 -1.70
N GLU A 96 -13.41 4.72 -1.93
CA GLU A 96 -12.77 3.41 -1.98
C GLU A 96 -13.03 2.61 -0.69
N ALA A 97 -12.95 3.27 0.47
CA ALA A 97 -13.21 2.68 1.77
C ALA A 97 -14.66 2.18 1.91
N ALA A 98 -15.65 2.97 1.49
CA ALA A 98 -17.06 2.58 1.57
C ALA A 98 -17.37 1.38 0.66
N LEU A 99 -16.77 1.35 -0.55
CA LEU A 99 -16.90 0.22 -1.47
C LEU A 99 -16.26 -1.04 -0.90
N MET A 100 -15.04 -0.95 -0.34
CA MET A 100 -14.38 -2.08 0.32
C MET A 100 -15.18 -2.59 1.53
N LYS A 101 -15.77 -1.68 2.34
CA LYS A 101 -16.64 -2.10 3.45
C LYS A 101 -17.83 -2.91 2.96
N LYS A 102 -18.49 -2.48 1.87
CA LYS A 102 -19.60 -3.22 1.25
C LYS A 102 -19.15 -4.63 0.85
N LEU A 103 -18.04 -4.73 0.11
CA LEU A 103 -17.51 -6.02 -0.37
C LEU A 103 -17.07 -6.95 0.76
N LEU A 104 -16.43 -6.43 1.82
CA LEU A 104 -16.07 -7.21 3.01
C LEU A 104 -17.31 -7.76 3.72
N THR A 105 -18.36 -6.93 3.83
CA THR A 105 -19.63 -7.34 4.45
C THR A 105 -20.30 -8.44 3.64
N GLU A 106 -20.34 -8.32 2.32
CA GLU A 106 -20.81 -9.36 1.39
C GLU A 106 -19.97 -10.63 1.50
N GLY A 107 -18.65 -10.52 1.75
CA GLY A 107 -17.74 -11.62 2.06
C GLY A 107 -17.93 -12.28 3.43
N GLY A 108 -18.88 -11.77 4.26
CA GLY A 108 -19.24 -12.32 5.55
C GLY A 108 -18.47 -11.75 6.75
N ILE A 109 -17.77 -10.63 6.58
CA ILE A 109 -17.12 -9.93 7.70
C ILE A 109 -18.15 -9.05 8.41
N ASN A 110 -18.22 -9.18 9.75
CA ASN A 110 -19.15 -8.40 10.58
C ASN A 110 -18.89 -6.89 10.40
N PRO A 111 -19.91 -6.09 9.98
CA PRO A 111 -19.76 -4.65 9.75
C PRO A 111 -19.24 -3.87 10.97
N ASN A 112 -19.49 -4.34 12.19
CA ASN A 112 -19.02 -3.72 13.44
C ASN A 112 -17.50 -3.86 13.65
N ARG A 113 -16.84 -4.73 12.88
CA ARG A 113 -15.38 -4.83 12.85
C ARG A 113 -14.74 -3.86 11.86
N ILE A 114 -15.54 -3.21 10.98
CA ILE A 114 -15.05 -2.43 9.86
C ILE A 114 -15.14 -0.93 10.17
N ILE A 115 -13.99 -0.29 10.27
CA ILE A 115 -13.82 1.14 10.51
C ILE A 115 -13.44 1.80 9.19
N LEU A 116 -14.08 2.92 8.86
CA LEU A 116 -13.79 3.68 7.64
C LEU A 116 -12.74 4.75 7.89
N GLU A 117 -11.78 4.83 7.00
CA GLU A 117 -10.94 5.99 6.72
C GLU A 117 -11.20 6.37 5.26
N ASP A 118 -12.08 7.31 5.00
CA ASP A 118 -12.66 7.62 3.69
C ASP A 118 -12.23 8.98 3.13
N SER A 119 -11.15 9.55 3.65
CA SER A 119 -10.66 10.88 3.30
C SER A 119 -9.36 10.87 2.50
N SER A 120 -8.56 9.83 2.65
CA SER A 120 -7.24 9.73 2.01
C SER A 120 -7.33 9.53 0.49
N THR A 121 -6.40 10.16 -0.23
CA THR A 121 -6.28 10.07 -1.70
C THR A 121 -4.91 9.54 -2.14
N THR A 122 -3.98 9.40 -1.21
CA THR A 122 -2.63 8.89 -1.45
C THR A 122 -2.26 7.82 -0.43
N THR A 123 -1.26 6.98 -0.76
CA THR A 123 -0.74 5.98 0.20
C THR A 123 -0.19 6.65 1.47
N PHE A 124 0.38 7.84 1.35
CA PHE A 124 0.90 8.60 2.48
C PHE A 124 -0.22 8.98 3.44
N GLU A 125 -1.30 9.55 2.91
CA GLU A 125 -2.51 9.90 3.66
C GLU A 125 -3.21 8.66 4.24
N ASN A 126 -3.22 7.51 3.53
CA ASN A 126 -3.78 6.27 4.08
C ASN A 126 -3.13 5.93 5.44
N PHE A 127 -1.80 6.00 5.55
CA PHE A 127 -1.11 5.71 6.82
C PHE A 127 -1.29 6.83 7.84
N GLU A 128 -1.21 8.09 7.43
CA GLU A 128 -1.41 9.24 8.32
C GLU A 128 -2.80 9.22 8.96
N PHE A 129 -3.85 9.06 8.14
CA PHE A 129 -5.22 9.15 8.63
C PHE A 129 -5.65 7.86 9.34
N ALA A 130 -5.24 6.69 8.85
CA ALA A 130 -5.49 5.44 9.57
C ALA A 130 -4.82 5.41 10.94
N LYS A 131 -3.61 5.98 11.09
CA LYS A 131 -3.00 6.16 12.41
C LYS A 131 -3.92 6.92 13.36
N LYS A 132 -4.45 8.08 12.94
CA LYS A 132 -5.39 8.89 13.74
C LYS A 132 -6.65 8.10 14.12
N VAL A 133 -7.20 7.34 13.16
CA VAL A 133 -8.37 6.49 13.37
C VAL A 133 -8.08 5.39 14.38
N ILE A 134 -6.95 4.68 14.25
CA ILE A 134 -6.56 3.58 15.15
C ILE A 134 -6.27 4.11 16.56
N GLU A 135 -5.53 5.21 16.69
CA GLU A 135 -5.22 5.83 17.98
C GLU A 135 -6.50 6.30 18.71
N SER A 136 -7.41 6.96 17.98
CA SER A 136 -8.70 7.38 18.51
C SER A 136 -9.56 6.20 18.97
N HIS A 137 -9.59 5.11 18.18
CA HIS A 137 -10.41 3.95 18.47
C HIS A 137 -9.83 3.06 19.57
N SER A 138 -8.51 2.90 19.64
CA SER A 138 -7.81 2.08 20.63
C SER A 138 -7.53 2.78 21.95
N GLY A 139 -7.45 4.11 21.94
CA GLY A 139 -6.98 4.92 23.07
C GLY A 139 -5.48 4.77 23.34
N LYS A 140 -4.70 4.22 22.39
CA LYS A 140 -3.26 3.95 22.52
C LYS A 140 -2.47 4.67 21.45
N ASN A 141 -1.17 4.88 21.70
CA ASN A 141 -0.24 5.32 20.67
C ASN A 141 -0.07 4.21 19.61
N ILE A 142 0.07 4.58 18.35
CA ILE A 142 0.20 3.60 17.23
C ILE A 142 1.38 2.64 17.42
N ALA A 143 2.46 3.09 18.05
CA ALA A 143 3.63 2.27 18.35
C ALA A 143 3.37 1.14 19.36
N ASP A 144 2.25 1.20 20.09
CA ASP A 144 1.82 0.23 21.11
C ASP A 144 0.65 -0.65 20.64
N VAL A 145 0.25 -0.53 19.38
CA VAL A 145 -0.84 -1.29 18.77
C VAL A 145 -0.27 -2.24 17.73
N LYS A 146 -0.69 -3.51 17.78
CA LYS A 146 -0.25 -4.50 16.79
C LYS A 146 -1.06 -4.33 15.51
N VAL A 147 -0.46 -3.71 14.51
CA VAL A 147 -1.09 -3.40 13.23
C VAL A 147 -0.48 -4.23 12.11
N ALA A 148 -1.32 -4.71 11.20
CA ALA A 148 -0.91 -5.21 9.90
C ALA A 148 -1.55 -4.36 8.80
N PHE A 149 -0.93 -4.28 7.62
CA PHE A 149 -1.59 -3.71 6.46
C PHE A 149 -1.66 -4.72 5.31
N LEU A 150 -2.68 -4.57 4.47
CA LEU A 150 -2.89 -5.38 3.28
C LEU A 150 -2.79 -4.52 2.04
N SER A 151 -1.96 -4.96 1.09
CA SER A 151 -1.81 -4.34 -0.21
C SER A 151 -1.36 -5.34 -1.27
N SER A 152 -1.27 -4.91 -2.54
CA SER A 152 -0.71 -5.72 -3.62
C SER A 152 0.78 -5.97 -3.38
N ASP A 153 1.26 -7.15 -3.74
CA ASP A 153 2.60 -7.66 -3.46
C ASP A 153 3.73 -6.70 -3.87
N TYR A 154 3.68 -6.13 -5.07
CA TYR A 154 4.67 -5.16 -5.56
C TYR A 154 4.72 -3.86 -4.73
N HIS A 155 3.64 -3.52 -4.01
CA HIS A 155 3.49 -2.28 -3.25
C HIS A 155 3.95 -2.40 -1.79
N ILE A 156 4.09 -3.62 -1.27
CA ILE A 156 4.38 -3.88 0.16
C ILE A 156 5.63 -3.14 0.64
N HIS A 157 6.73 -3.19 -0.12
CA HIS A 157 7.98 -2.56 0.31
C HIS A 157 7.82 -1.04 0.50
N ARG A 158 7.26 -0.33 -0.48
CA ARG A 158 7.04 1.12 -0.39
C ARG A 158 6.06 1.49 0.72
N ALA A 159 4.98 0.74 0.86
CA ALA A 159 4.01 0.94 1.92
C ALA A 159 4.62 0.74 3.32
N THR A 160 5.56 -0.20 3.48
CA THR A 160 6.29 -0.40 4.74
C THR A 160 7.13 0.82 5.12
N LEU A 161 7.87 1.40 4.17
CA LEU A 161 8.67 2.61 4.43
C LEU A 161 7.80 3.80 4.87
N ILE A 162 6.61 3.94 4.27
CA ILE A 162 5.65 4.98 4.67
C ILE A 162 5.09 4.70 6.08
N ALA A 163 4.74 3.45 6.37
CA ALA A 163 4.25 3.07 7.70
C ALA A 163 5.28 3.39 8.81
N GLU A 164 6.54 3.03 8.58
CA GLU A 164 7.65 3.31 9.51
C GLU A 164 7.82 4.82 9.74
N HIS A 165 7.71 5.65 8.69
CA HIS A 165 7.74 7.11 8.80
C HIS A 165 6.64 7.64 9.74
N PHE A 166 5.43 7.09 9.69
CA PHE A 166 4.33 7.47 10.59
C PHE A 166 4.39 6.82 11.98
N GLY A 167 5.44 6.06 12.29
CA GLY A 167 5.70 5.50 13.60
C GLY A 167 5.02 4.16 13.89
N PHE A 168 4.51 3.46 12.85
CA PHE A 168 4.11 2.07 13.00
C PHE A 168 5.35 1.21 13.26
N LYS A 169 5.34 0.45 14.35
CA LYS A 169 6.45 -0.45 14.70
C LYS A 169 6.09 -1.88 14.33
N ASP A 170 7.07 -2.61 13.80
CA ASP A 170 6.94 -4.05 13.48
C ASP A 170 5.63 -4.38 12.73
N ILE A 171 5.25 -3.50 11.79
CA ILE A 171 3.99 -3.60 11.07
C ILE A 171 3.90 -4.90 10.26
N GLY A 172 2.83 -5.65 10.44
CA GLY A 172 2.53 -6.86 9.68
C GLY A 172 2.24 -6.55 8.20
N LYS A 173 2.67 -7.44 7.30
CA LYS A 173 2.61 -7.25 5.84
C LYS A 173 1.76 -8.35 5.20
N VAL A 174 0.48 -8.11 5.01
CA VAL A 174 -0.41 -9.05 4.32
C VAL A 174 -0.38 -8.73 2.82
N SER A 175 0.25 -9.57 2.02
CA SER A 175 0.31 -9.38 0.57
C SER A 175 -0.82 -10.07 -0.16
N CYS A 176 -1.35 -9.38 -1.17
CA CYS A 176 -2.22 -9.93 -2.18
C CYS A 176 -1.40 -10.15 -3.45
N VAL A 177 -1.35 -11.39 -3.95
CA VAL A 177 -0.55 -11.74 -5.13
C VAL A 177 -1.21 -11.18 -6.38
N THR A 178 -0.48 -10.33 -7.10
CA THR A 178 -0.93 -9.78 -8.38
C THR A 178 -0.88 -10.86 -9.45
N LYS A 179 -2.02 -11.21 -10.04
CA LYS A 179 -2.13 -12.27 -11.05
C LYS A 179 -1.40 -11.95 -12.34
N ASP A 180 -1.43 -10.66 -12.74
CA ASP A 180 -0.84 -10.22 -14.00
C ASP A 180 0.05 -8.98 -13.82
N GLY A 181 1.16 -8.92 -14.55
CA GLY A 181 1.96 -7.72 -14.69
C GLY A 181 2.90 -7.38 -13.53
N PHE A 182 3.22 -8.31 -12.63
CA PHE A 182 4.13 -8.08 -11.51
C PHE A 182 5.45 -7.39 -11.92
N ALA A 183 6.12 -7.87 -12.96
CA ALA A 183 7.37 -7.25 -13.42
C ALA A 183 7.20 -5.79 -13.86
N LYS A 184 6.10 -5.47 -14.57
CA LYS A 184 5.78 -4.10 -14.99
C LYS A 184 5.50 -3.19 -13.79
N THR A 185 4.80 -3.70 -12.79
CA THR A 185 4.50 -2.96 -11.57
C THR A 185 5.73 -2.75 -10.70
N VAL A 186 6.65 -3.71 -10.60
CA VAL A 186 7.94 -3.54 -9.91
C VAL A 186 8.77 -2.42 -10.54
N VAL A 187 8.81 -2.34 -11.88
CA VAL A 187 9.49 -1.24 -12.59
C VAL A 187 8.84 0.10 -12.26
N ARG A 188 7.52 0.17 -12.24
CA ARG A 188 6.78 1.38 -11.82
C ARG A 188 7.12 1.77 -10.38
N GLU A 189 7.07 0.82 -9.45
CA GLU A 189 7.40 1.07 -8.03
C GLU A 189 8.82 1.58 -7.83
N TYR A 190 9.77 1.09 -8.63
CA TYR A 190 11.13 1.61 -8.62
C TYR A 190 11.18 3.11 -8.92
N PHE A 191 10.45 3.57 -9.95
CA PHE A 191 10.40 5.01 -10.26
C PHE A 191 9.61 5.82 -9.24
N VAL A 192 8.51 5.29 -8.70
CA VAL A 192 7.72 5.96 -7.66
C VAL A 192 8.49 6.07 -6.34
N ALA A 193 9.47 5.19 -6.09
CA ALA A 193 10.33 5.27 -4.92
C ALA A 193 11.16 6.55 -4.84
N TYR A 194 11.51 7.17 -5.97
CA TYR A 194 12.21 8.47 -5.97
C TYR A 194 11.33 9.59 -5.39
N ASP A 195 10.03 9.64 -5.74
CA ASP A 195 9.09 10.59 -5.14
C ASP A 195 8.97 10.37 -3.63
N LEU A 196 8.87 9.10 -3.21
CA LEU A 196 8.83 8.75 -1.80
C LEU A 196 10.07 9.24 -1.05
N PHE A 197 11.28 9.00 -1.57
CA PHE A 197 12.51 9.45 -0.91
C PHE A 197 12.55 10.97 -0.73
N ILE A 198 12.09 11.73 -1.72
CA ILE A 198 11.99 13.19 -1.62
C ILE A 198 11.06 13.56 -0.47
N ARG A 199 9.86 13.00 -0.41
CA ARG A 199 8.87 13.27 0.65
C ARG A 199 9.40 12.91 2.04
N LEU A 200 10.02 11.74 2.22
CA LEU A 200 10.58 11.32 3.52
C LEU A 200 11.71 12.21 4.05
N ILE A 201 12.32 13.05 3.19
CA ILE A 201 13.39 13.98 3.59
C ILE A 201 12.81 15.39 3.84
N THR A 202 11.69 15.75 3.19
CA THR A 202 11.12 17.10 3.22
C THR A 202 10.00 17.29 4.23
N ASP A 203 9.35 16.23 4.64
CA ASP A 203 8.28 16.18 5.66
C ASP A 203 8.84 15.74 7.03
#